data_aefad10d7909ec758a75ab6eee572d99
#
_entry.id   aefad10d7909ec758a75ab6eee572d99
#
_cell.length_a   1.000
_cell.length_b   1.000
_cell.length_c   1.000
_cell.angle_alpha   90.00
_cell.angle_beta   90.00
_cell.angle_gamma   90.00
#
_symmetry.space_group_name_H-M   'P 1'
#
loop_
_entity.id
_entity.type
_entity.pdbx_description
1 polymer ?
#
loop_
_entity_poly.entity_id
_entity_poly.type
_entity_poly.pdbx_seq_one_letter_code
_entity_poly.pdbx_strand_id
1 'polypeptide(L)'
;SVEMIETEGLQIHRYEKKSFWISGGDERNFIDPHLWLDPWNAIRMVQRISQELTEADPESAGRYQENSKFLQQKLKRLDQHLEQDLDTLKQKPFAVFHPAYTYLEKRFDLMRVGVVNIHPERPPGARHLAKLRRMMQQNGIECLFREPQFEPRLTDMLLQGTKVRSAVLD
;
A
#
# COMPACT_ATOMS: atom_id res chain seq x y z
N SER A 1 -0.62 -24.63 7.07
CA SER A 1 -0.46 -23.27 6.51
C SER A 1 -0.83 -22.26 7.57
N VAL A 2 -0.13 -21.12 7.62
CA VAL A 2 -0.40 -20.04 8.56
C VAL A 2 -1.07 -18.90 7.80
N GLU A 3 -2.26 -18.50 8.23
CA GLU A 3 -2.95 -17.34 7.63
C GLU A 3 -2.51 -16.07 8.35
N MET A 4 -1.68 -15.27 7.68
CA MET A 4 -1.12 -14.04 8.27
C MET A 4 -2.18 -13.04 8.69
N ILE A 5 -3.34 -13.05 8.04
CA ILE A 5 -4.47 -12.16 8.34
C ILE A 5 -5.11 -12.43 9.71
N GLU A 6 -4.94 -13.62 10.26
CA GLU A 6 -5.43 -14.02 11.58
C GLU A 6 -4.47 -13.65 12.71
N THR A 7 -3.35 -13.00 12.40
CA THR A 7 -2.39 -12.55 13.41
C THR A 7 -3.03 -11.52 14.35
N GLU A 8 -2.96 -11.76 15.65
CA GLU A 8 -3.52 -10.87 16.66
C GLU A 8 -2.85 -9.49 16.62
N GLY A 9 -3.66 -8.45 16.75
CA GLY A 9 -3.21 -7.05 16.81
C GLY A 9 -2.88 -6.42 15.46
N LEU A 10 -3.23 -7.05 14.33
CA LEU A 10 -3.15 -6.41 13.03
C LEU A 10 -4.19 -5.31 12.88
N GLN A 11 -3.77 -4.20 12.29
CA GLN A 11 -4.69 -3.21 11.73
C GLN A 11 -5.15 -3.72 10.36
N ILE A 12 -6.45 -4.00 10.23
CA ILE A 12 -7.03 -4.53 8.99
C ILE A 12 -7.80 -3.42 8.27
N HIS A 13 -7.41 -3.13 7.04
CA HIS A 13 -8.15 -2.23 6.16
C HIS A 13 -8.91 -3.00 5.10
N ARG A 14 -10.11 -2.50 4.78
CA ARG A 14 -10.99 -3.06 3.76
C ARG A 14 -11.18 -2.02 2.67
N TYR A 15 -11.36 -2.47 1.45
CA TYR A 15 -11.73 -1.56 0.35
C TYR A 15 -13.08 -0.91 0.65
N GLU A 16 -13.17 0.41 0.57
CA GLU A 16 -14.41 1.13 0.83
C GLU A 16 -15.45 0.86 -0.25
N LYS A 17 -16.72 0.67 0.17
CA LYS A 17 -17.89 0.50 -0.74
C LYS A 17 -18.07 1.62 -1.76
N LYS A 18 -17.52 2.80 -1.51
CA LYS A 18 -17.63 3.98 -2.40
C LYS A 18 -16.58 4.01 -3.51
N SER A 19 -15.63 3.12 -3.55
CA SER A 19 -14.85 2.94 -4.74
C SER A 19 -15.77 2.34 -5.81
N PHE A 20 -16.45 3.18 -6.55
CA PHE A 20 -17.48 3.01 -7.59
C PHE A 20 -17.17 1.96 -8.68
N TRP A 21 -16.16 1.12 -8.48
CA TRP A 21 -15.49 0.38 -9.52
C TRP A 21 -15.53 -1.14 -9.36
N ILE A 22 -16.07 -1.67 -8.26
CA ILE A 22 -16.24 -3.10 -8.07
C ILE A 22 -17.65 -3.48 -8.51
N SER A 23 -17.85 -3.67 -9.80
CA SER A 23 -19.08 -4.25 -10.35
C SER A 23 -18.95 -5.78 -10.34
N GLY A 24 -19.71 -6.46 -9.48
CA GLY A 24 -20.01 -7.88 -9.65
C GLY A 24 -19.42 -8.86 -8.64
N GLY A 25 -19.43 -8.55 -7.35
CA GLY A 25 -19.13 -9.51 -6.30
C GLY A 25 -19.72 -9.07 -4.96
N ASP A 26 -19.75 -9.91 -3.95
CA ASP A 26 -20.12 -9.54 -2.58
C ASP A 26 -19.05 -8.60 -2.00
N GLU A 27 -19.15 -7.32 -2.34
CA GLU A 27 -18.17 -6.23 -2.11
C GLU A 27 -17.91 -5.95 -0.61
N ARG A 28 -18.62 -6.67 0.27
CA ARG A 28 -18.69 -6.31 1.70
C ARG A 28 -17.48 -6.74 2.51
N ASN A 29 -16.56 -7.56 1.94
CA ASN A 29 -15.52 -8.21 2.74
C ASN A 29 -14.12 -8.30 2.14
N PHE A 30 -13.82 -7.55 1.07
CA PHE A 30 -12.45 -7.62 0.54
C PHE A 30 -11.48 -6.87 1.46
N ILE A 31 -10.67 -7.64 2.15
CA ILE A 31 -9.54 -7.13 2.91
C ILE A 31 -8.46 -6.71 1.92
N ASP A 32 -7.90 -5.52 2.12
CA ASP A 32 -6.71 -5.10 1.39
C ASP A 32 -5.55 -6.03 1.79
N PRO A 33 -4.94 -6.77 0.84
CA PRO A 33 -3.92 -7.76 1.17
C PRO A 33 -2.57 -7.15 1.53
N HIS A 34 -2.34 -5.85 1.31
CA HIS A 34 -1.04 -5.18 1.47
C HIS A 34 -0.70 -4.85 2.93
N LEU A 35 -1.01 -5.78 3.84
CA LEU A 35 -0.86 -5.66 5.31
C LEU A 35 0.53 -5.21 5.75
N TRP A 36 1.55 -5.71 5.06
CA TRP A 36 2.97 -5.49 5.41
C TRP A 36 3.46 -4.07 5.15
N LEU A 37 2.71 -3.25 4.41
CA LEU A 37 3.05 -1.85 4.16
C LEU A 37 2.77 -0.93 5.37
N ASP A 38 2.17 -1.46 6.44
CA ASP A 38 2.23 -0.86 7.76
C ASP A 38 3.38 -1.51 8.56
N PRO A 39 4.42 -0.76 8.98
CA PRO A 39 5.52 -1.31 9.76
C PRO A 39 5.10 -2.01 11.05
N TRP A 40 4.02 -1.57 11.70
CA TRP A 40 3.49 -2.22 12.91
C TRP A 40 2.83 -3.56 12.58
N ASN A 41 2.08 -3.65 11.50
CA ASN A 41 1.58 -4.92 11.00
C ASN A 41 2.74 -5.88 10.66
N ALA A 42 3.75 -5.38 9.97
CA ALA A 42 4.94 -6.17 9.64
C ALA A 42 5.63 -6.72 10.91
N ILE A 43 5.71 -5.94 12.00
CA ILE A 43 6.24 -6.40 13.29
C ILE A 43 5.39 -7.55 13.84
N ARG A 44 4.04 -7.44 13.81
CA ARG A 44 3.14 -8.51 14.28
C ARG A 44 3.28 -9.78 13.44
N MET A 45 3.37 -9.63 12.12
CA MET A 45 3.59 -10.74 11.21
C MET A 45 4.93 -11.45 11.48
N VAL A 46 6.00 -10.70 11.71
CA VAL A 46 7.32 -11.25 12.08
C VAL A 46 7.26 -12.04 13.40
N GLN A 47 6.53 -11.54 14.39
CA GLN A 47 6.33 -12.24 15.66
C GLN A 47 5.60 -13.56 15.44
N ARG A 48 4.50 -13.54 14.68
CA ARG A 48 3.73 -14.75 14.36
C ARG A 48 4.56 -15.77 13.59
N ILE A 49 5.29 -15.35 12.56
CA ILE A 49 6.18 -16.23 11.80
C ILE A 49 7.23 -16.88 12.71
N SER A 50 7.85 -16.10 13.59
CA SER A 50 8.84 -16.63 14.52
C SER A 50 8.26 -17.68 15.47
N GLN A 51 7.04 -17.46 15.97
CA GLN A 51 6.34 -18.40 16.82
C GLN A 51 6.06 -19.72 16.08
N GLU A 52 5.45 -19.64 14.90
CA GLU A 52 5.11 -20.82 14.09
C GLU A 52 6.36 -21.63 13.69
N LEU A 53 7.46 -20.94 13.36
CA LEU A 53 8.72 -21.62 13.07
C LEU A 53 9.31 -22.28 14.30
N THR A 54 9.22 -21.65 15.47
CA THR A 54 9.69 -22.23 16.74
C THR A 54 8.89 -23.48 17.12
N GLU A 55 7.59 -23.48 16.87
CA GLU A 55 6.72 -24.65 17.12
C GLU A 55 7.01 -25.80 16.15
N ALA A 56 7.27 -25.46 14.87
CA ALA A 56 7.56 -26.45 13.82
C ALA A 56 8.97 -27.04 13.91
N ASP A 57 9.95 -26.27 14.38
CA ASP A 57 11.37 -26.63 14.51
C ASP A 57 11.94 -26.08 15.83
N PRO A 58 11.69 -26.77 16.96
CA PRO A 58 12.18 -26.33 18.27
C PRO A 58 13.71 -26.29 18.40
N GLU A 59 14.43 -27.08 17.63
CA GLU A 59 15.89 -27.13 17.68
C GLU A 59 16.51 -25.81 17.21
N SER A 60 15.86 -25.11 16.26
CA SER A 60 16.28 -23.80 15.74
C SER A 60 15.59 -22.62 16.43
N ALA A 61 14.82 -22.82 17.49
CA ALA A 61 14.02 -21.78 18.16
C ALA A 61 14.80 -20.53 18.52
N GLY A 62 16.00 -20.69 19.08
CA GLY A 62 16.86 -19.55 19.44
C GLY A 62 17.20 -18.66 18.24
N ARG A 63 17.51 -19.26 17.09
CA ARG A 63 17.81 -18.54 15.84
C ARG A 63 16.60 -17.78 15.29
N TYR A 64 15.42 -18.41 15.32
CA TYR A 64 14.18 -17.75 14.88
C TYR A 64 13.84 -16.54 15.75
N GLN A 65 13.97 -16.67 17.06
CA GLN A 65 13.71 -15.59 18.01
C GLN A 65 14.71 -14.44 17.88
N GLU A 66 15.99 -14.74 17.68
CA GLU A 66 17.03 -13.73 17.45
C GLU A 66 16.78 -12.94 16.16
N ASN A 67 16.54 -13.63 15.04
CA ASN A 67 16.22 -13.03 13.75
C ASN A 67 14.95 -12.17 13.85
N SER A 68 13.92 -12.64 14.55
CA SER A 68 12.68 -11.89 14.79
C SER A 68 12.94 -10.59 15.55
N LYS A 69 13.69 -10.63 16.66
CA LYS A 69 14.07 -9.45 17.43
C LYS A 69 14.84 -8.44 16.58
N PHE A 70 15.80 -8.91 15.80
CA PHE A 70 16.59 -8.07 14.91
C PHE A 70 15.72 -7.36 13.84
N LEU A 71 14.85 -8.12 13.18
CA LEU A 71 13.95 -7.55 12.16
C LEU A 71 12.93 -6.57 12.76
N GLN A 72 12.36 -6.89 13.92
CA GLN A 72 11.46 -5.96 14.63
C GLN A 72 12.16 -4.63 14.97
N GLN A 73 13.44 -4.66 15.37
CA GLN A 73 14.19 -3.42 15.63
C GLN A 73 14.42 -2.60 14.34
N LYS A 74 14.68 -3.28 13.22
CA LYS A 74 14.78 -2.60 11.92
C LYS A 74 13.47 -1.94 11.51
N LEU A 75 12.35 -2.67 11.66
CA LEU A 75 11.01 -2.15 11.33
C LEU A 75 10.62 -0.96 12.22
N LYS A 76 10.94 -0.99 13.51
CA LYS A 76 10.71 0.16 14.41
C LYS A 76 11.51 1.39 13.98
N ARG A 77 12.77 1.20 13.57
CA ARG A 77 13.59 2.31 13.03
C ARG A 77 13.05 2.84 11.70
N LEU A 78 12.60 1.94 10.83
CA LEU A 78 11.95 2.32 9.58
C LEU A 78 10.70 3.17 9.84
N ASP A 79 9.83 2.74 10.76
CA ASP A 79 8.63 3.48 11.15
C ASP A 79 8.96 4.92 11.62
N GLN A 80 9.98 5.06 12.47
CA GLN A 80 10.44 6.37 12.95
C GLN A 80 11.00 7.26 11.84
N HIS A 81 11.79 6.69 10.91
CA HIS A 81 12.32 7.43 9.76
C HIS A 81 11.19 7.87 8.82
N LEU A 82 10.26 6.97 8.51
CA LEU A 82 9.11 7.30 7.66
C LEU A 82 8.25 8.39 8.29
N GLU A 83 7.99 8.36 9.61
CA GLU A 83 7.25 9.43 10.30
C GLU A 83 7.91 10.79 10.14
N GLN A 84 9.25 10.84 10.24
CA GLN A 84 10.01 12.08 10.08
C GLN A 84 10.05 12.57 8.63
N ASP A 85 10.33 11.67 7.68
CA ASP A 85 10.50 11.99 6.27
C ASP A 85 9.17 12.40 5.62
N LEU A 86 8.06 11.75 6.02
CA LEU A 86 6.74 11.96 5.45
C LEU A 86 5.94 13.09 6.12
N ASP A 87 6.39 13.60 7.25
CA ASP A 87 5.64 14.63 8.00
C ASP A 87 5.33 15.88 7.16
N THR A 88 6.29 16.35 6.39
CA THR A 88 6.11 17.51 5.49
C THR A 88 5.27 17.21 4.24
N LEU A 89 4.96 15.93 3.99
CA LEU A 89 4.22 15.46 2.82
C LEU A 89 2.75 15.15 3.10
N LYS A 90 2.31 15.13 4.37
CA LYS A 90 0.94 14.77 4.79
C LYS A 90 -0.15 15.56 4.07
N GLN A 91 0.09 16.84 3.78
CA GLN A 91 -0.85 17.72 3.09
C GLN A 91 -0.62 17.82 1.57
N LYS A 92 0.31 17.04 1.01
CA LYS A 92 0.58 17.06 -0.42
C LYS A 92 -0.21 15.97 -1.13
N PRO A 93 -1.18 16.33 -1.98
CA PRO A 93 -2.00 15.36 -2.69
C PRO A 93 -1.19 14.64 -3.76
N PHE A 94 -1.36 13.33 -3.84
CA PHE A 94 -0.73 12.49 -4.85
C PHE A 94 -1.72 11.48 -5.45
N ALA A 95 -1.33 10.87 -6.55
CA ALA A 95 -2.04 9.75 -7.16
C ALA A 95 -1.13 8.52 -7.23
N VAL A 96 -1.74 7.35 -7.30
CA VAL A 96 -1.05 6.07 -7.49
C VAL A 96 -1.60 5.34 -8.70
N PHE A 97 -0.78 4.51 -9.32
CA PHE A 97 -1.26 3.66 -10.40
C PHE A 97 -2.18 2.55 -9.86
N HIS A 98 -1.77 1.88 -8.80
CA HIS A 98 -2.48 0.78 -8.15
C HIS A 98 -2.69 1.11 -6.65
N PRO A 99 -3.83 0.76 -6.02
CA PRO A 99 -4.14 1.15 -4.64
C PRO A 99 -3.48 0.22 -3.59
N ALA A 100 -2.19 -0.08 -3.73
CA ALA A 100 -1.48 -0.94 -2.81
C ALA A 100 -1.15 -0.28 -1.46
N TYR A 101 -1.06 1.04 -1.43
CA TYR A 101 -0.43 1.79 -0.33
C TYR A 101 -1.38 2.21 0.79
N THR A 102 -2.61 1.70 0.85
CA THR A 102 -3.64 2.12 1.83
C THR A 102 -3.15 2.01 3.28
N TYR A 103 -2.38 0.98 3.62
CA TYR A 103 -1.83 0.81 4.96
C TYR A 103 -0.79 1.86 5.29
N LEU A 104 0.15 2.12 4.38
CA LEU A 104 1.15 3.17 4.50
C LEU A 104 0.49 4.56 4.59
N GLU A 105 -0.48 4.83 3.72
CA GLU A 105 -1.21 6.09 3.67
C GLU A 105 -1.92 6.38 5.00
N LYS A 106 -2.61 5.40 5.54
CA LYS A 106 -3.31 5.54 6.82
C LYS A 106 -2.36 5.61 8.02
N ARG A 107 -1.25 4.88 7.98
CA ARG A 107 -0.24 4.90 9.03
C ARG A 107 0.40 6.27 9.20
N PHE A 108 0.68 6.95 8.09
CA PHE A 108 1.41 8.22 8.06
C PHE A 108 0.56 9.41 7.62
N ASP A 109 -0.77 9.26 7.57
CA ASP A 109 -1.74 10.31 7.23
C ASP A 109 -1.45 10.99 5.88
N LEU A 110 -1.16 10.19 4.85
CA LEU A 110 -0.84 10.66 3.51
C LEU A 110 -2.09 10.89 2.66
N MET A 111 -2.10 11.95 1.85
CA MET A 111 -3.25 12.38 1.08
C MET A 111 -3.28 11.80 -0.34
N ARG A 112 -3.67 10.52 -0.50
CA ARG A 112 -3.96 9.98 -1.82
C ARG A 112 -5.32 10.47 -2.31
N VAL A 113 -5.36 11.10 -3.48
CA VAL A 113 -6.58 11.64 -4.09
C VAL A 113 -7.00 10.93 -5.37
N GLY A 114 -6.15 10.03 -5.93
CA GLY A 114 -6.48 9.34 -7.17
C GLY A 114 -5.81 7.99 -7.33
N VAL A 115 -6.49 7.10 -8.06
CA VAL A 115 -6.00 5.78 -8.47
C VAL A 115 -6.24 5.60 -9.96
N VAL A 116 -5.18 5.22 -10.71
CA VAL A 116 -5.28 5.02 -12.17
C VAL A 116 -5.99 3.72 -12.47
N ASN A 117 -5.53 2.63 -11.90
CA ASN A 117 -6.08 1.30 -12.14
C ASN A 117 -6.37 0.58 -10.83
N ILE A 118 -7.63 0.32 -10.57
CA ILE A 118 -8.09 -0.37 -9.36
C ILE A 118 -7.95 -1.89 -9.51
N HIS A 119 -8.06 -2.39 -10.74
CA HIS A 119 -7.94 -3.81 -11.05
C HIS A 119 -6.76 -4.02 -12.01
N PRO A 120 -5.63 -4.54 -11.55
CA PRO A 120 -4.44 -4.74 -12.40
C PRO A 120 -4.74 -5.52 -13.70
N GLU A 121 -5.71 -6.44 -13.64
CA GLU A 121 -6.10 -7.30 -14.77
C GLU A 121 -7.05 -6.63 -15.77
N ARG A 122 -7.60 -5.44 -15.46
CA ARG A 122 -8.56 -4.75 -16.33
C ARG A 122 -8.10 -3.32 -16.61
N PRO A 123 -7.83 -2.99 -17.88
CA PRO A 123 -7.45 -1.61 -18.19
C PRO A 123 -8.57 -0.61 -17.84
N PRO A 124 -8.24 0.56 -17.31
CA PRO A 124 -9.22 1.58 -16.93
C PRO A 124 -9.91 2.16 -18.17
N GLY A 125 -11.21 2.38 -18.06
CA GLY A 125 -12.00 2.97 -19.14
C GLY A 125 -11.69 4.45 -19.36
N ALA A 126 -11.89 4.96 -20.60
CA ALA A 126 -11.61 6.34 -20.99
C ALA A 126 -12.31 7.39 -20.09
N ARG A 127 -13.55 7.11 -19.68
CA ARG A 127 -14.31 8.00 -18.77
C ARG A 127 -13.61 8.16 -17.41
N HIS A 128 -13.07 7.06 -16.86
CA HIS A 128 -12.31 7.09 -15.61
C HIS A 128 -11.04 7.91 -15.76
N LEU A 129 -10.25 7.67 -16.79
CA LEU A 129 -9.02 8.42 -17.05
C LEU A 129 -9.29 9.91 -17.23
N ALA A 130 -10.34 10.29 -17.95
CA ALA A 130 -10.73 11.69 -18.11
C ALA A 130 -11.15 12.33 -16.78
N LYS A 131 -11.87 11.60 -15.92
CA LYS A 131 -12.23 12.07 -14.57
C LYS A 131 -10.99 12.24 -13.71
N LEU A 132 -10.11 11.24 -13.69
CA LEU A 132 -8.86 11.27 -12.92
C LEU A 132 -7.99 12.45 -13.34
N ARG A 133 -7.82 12.68 -14.66
CA ARG A 133 -7.03 13.80 -15.17
C ARG A 133 -7.59 15.15 -14.69
N ARG A 134 -8.90 15.35 -14.74
CA ARG A 134 -9.53 16.56 -14.20
C ARG A 134 -9.29 16.72 -12.71
N MET A 135 -9.44 15.65 -11.95
CA MET A 135 -9.23 15.63 -10.51
C MET A 135 -7.78 15.95 -10.14
N MET A 136 -6.81 15.42 -10.90
CA MET A 136 -5.39 15.73 -10.72
C MET A 136 -5.09 17.23 -10.91
N GLN A 137 -5.71 17.85 -11.93
CA GLN A 137 -5.54 19.28 -12.18
C GLN A 137 -6.21 20.15 -11.11
N GLN A 138 -7.41 19.76 -10.66
CA GLN A 138 -8.18 20.51 -9.66
C GLN A 138 -7.59 20.45 -8.25
N ASN A 139 -6.98 19.32 -7.88
CA ASN A 139 -6.41 19.12 -6.54
C ASN A 139 -4.91 19.43 -6.46
N GLY A 140 -4.32 19.98 -7.50
CA GLY A 140 -2.89 20.37 -7.48
C GLY A 140 -1.93 19.19 -7.30
N ILE A 141 -2.29 18.01 -7.84
CA ILE A 141 -1.41 16.83 -7.77
C ILE A 141 -0.12 17.11 -8.53
N GLU A 142 1.01 16.90 -7.87
CA GLU A 142 2.33 17.06 -8.47
C GLU A 142 2.99 15.74 -8.84
N CYS A 143 2.56 14.62 -8.22
CA CYS A 143 3.18 13.32 -8.43
C CYS A 143 2.13 12.21 -8.62
N LEU A 144 2.44 11.30 -9.57
CA LEU A 144 1.77 10.03 -9.74
C LEU A 144 2.80 8.92 -9.57
N PHE A 145 2.59 8.08 -8.57
CA PHE A 145 3.44 6.92 -8.32
C PHE A 145 2.93 5.70 -9.09
N ARG A 146 3.85 4.96 -9.68
CA ARG A 146 3.59 3.65 -10.31
C ARG A 146 4.61 2.64 -9.86
N GLU A 147 4.25 1.39 -9.88
CA GLU A 147 5.15 0.28 -9.62
C GLU A 147 5.86 -0.17 -10.91
N PRO A 148 7.08 -0.76 -10.81
CA PRO A 148 7.89 -1.13 -11.98
C PRO A 148 7.24 -2.20 -12.86
N GLN A 149 6.37 -3.05 -12.31
CA GLN A 149 5.66 -4.12 -13.05
C GLN A 149 4.58 -3.61 -14.00
N PHE A 150 4.16 -2.34 -13.89
CA PHE A 150 3.14 -1.78 -14.77
C PHE A 150 3.75 -1.01 -15.94
N GLU A 151 3.20 -1.24 -17.14
CA GLU A 151 3.60 -0.56 -18.37
C GLU A 151 3.44 0.96 -18.24
N PRO A 152 4.50 1.75 -18.52
CA PRO A 152 4.46 3.20 -18.37
C PRO A 152 3.49 3.89 -19.33
N ARG A 153 3.17 3.27 -20.46
CA ARG A 153 2.38 3.88 -21.54
C ARG A 153 1.08 4.53 -21.08
N LEU A 154 0.35 3.88 -20.16
CA LEU A 154 -0.92 4.41 -19.65
C LEU A 154 -0.69 5.63 -18.76
N THR A 155 0.35 5.60 -17.93
CA THR A 155 0.77 6.73 -17.10
C THR A 155 1.19 7.91 -17.97
N ASP A 156 2.03 7.67 -18.97
CA ASP A 156 2.53 8.71 -19.88
C ASP A 156 1.39 9.38 -20.64
N MET A 157 0.43 8.59 -21.16
CA MET A 157 -0.75 9.11 -21.83
C MET A 157 -1.63 9.94 -20.89
N LEU A 158 -1.80 9.53 -19.65
CA LEU A 158 -2.57 10.25 -18.64
C LEU A 158 -1.92 11.58 -18.29
N LEU A 159 -0.59 11.62 -18.22
CA LEU A 159 0.19 12.79 -17.82
C LEU A 159 0.50 13.76 -18.96
N GLN A 160 0.29 13.36 -20.21
CA GLN A 160 0.57 14.19 -21.39
C GLN A 160 -0.15 15.55 -21.30
N GLY A 161 0.62 16.64 -21.38
CA GLY A 161 0.11 18.01 -21.27
C GLY A 161 -0.31 18.43 -19.85
N THR A 162 0.11 17.69 -18.83
CA THR A 162 0.00 18.09 -17.42
C THR A 162 1.38 18.46 -16.86
N LYS A 163 1.41 19.07 -15.65
CA LYS A 163 2.66 19.33 -14.90
C LYS A 163 2.98 18.21 -13.91
N VAL A 164 2.17 17.17 -13.86
CA VAL A 164 2.33 16.04 -12.93
C VAL A 164 3.52 15.19 -13.35
N ARG A 165 4.39 14.87 -12.42
CA ARG A 165 5.55 14.00 -12.62
C ARG A 165 5.18 12.54 -12.30
N SER A 166 5.76 11.60 -13.04
CA SER A 166 5.71 10.18 -12.68
C SER A 166 6.95 9.82 -11.88
N ALA A 167 6.74 9.01 -10.83
CA ALA A 167 7.83 8.39 -10.08
C ALA A 167 7.54 6.89 -9.89
N VAL A 168 8.60 6.10 -9.79
CA VAL A 168 8.50 4.66 -9.50
C VAL A 168 8.59 4.48 -8.00
N LEU A 169 7.68 3.68 -7.46
CA LEU A 169 7.64 3.26 -6.07
C LEU A 169 7.54 1.73 -6.05
N ASP A 170 8.54 1.08 -5.46
CA ASP A 170 8.66 -0.38 -5.39
C ASP A 170 8.66 -0.84 -3.93
#